data_ee442bd67dea719c368a71026defb193
#
_entry.id   ee442bd67dea719c368a71026defb193
#
_cell.length_a   1.000
_cell.length_b   1.000
_cell.length_c   1.000
_cell.angle_alpha   90.00
_cell.angle_beta   90.00
_cell.angle_gamma   90.00
#
_symmetry.space_group_name_H-M   'P 1'
#
loop_
_entity.id
_entity.type
_entity.pdbx_description
1 polymer ?
#
loop_
_entity_poly.entity_id
_entity_poly.type
_entity_poly.pdbx_seq_one_letter_code
_entity_poly.pdbx_strand_id
1 'polypeptide(L)'
;VMLDPVACDSKGIGLPKGWSGALTEAGLTKCILPFGVIIGAASDVHDSYLTMTDKIVVELLDPDMDGIPNDPKVLGLMAGGQSVWFPMPTDEASWSGGVEENLGRTLQSYGIMIPKWWLGSFSPFGPNTHSKAVMVEEVVHAFTQFGYGVAYPDVFGVNDWNSLIARETKAAQCDWWQHPENGCPGRPSVGGDCSYHDCDVTEFYQQVVVLRAGMVPGWFGIGFPRDRDTLEAKLSDDIKAAIDNPQYNQLRQPLTFAYPK
;
A
#
# COMPACT_ATOMS: atom_id res chain seq x y z
N VAL A 1 11.22 -13.99 5.44
CA VAL A 1 12.66 -13.77 5.62
C VAL A 1 12.94 -12.31 5.34
N MET A 2 13.29 -11.56 6.38
CA MET A 2 13.74 -10.18 6.21
C MET A 2 15.05 -10.17 5.44
N LEU A 3 15.13 -9.37 4.40
CA LEU A 3 16.30 -9.23 3.57
C LEU A 3 17.00 -7.90 3.89
N ASP A 4 18.29 -7.82 3.76
CA ASP A 4 19.00 -6.55 3.72
C ASP A 4 18.91 -6.02 2.27
N PRO A 5 18.80 -4.68 2.07
CA PRO A 5 18.84 -4.11 0.72
C PRO A 5 20.12 -4.47 0.00
N VAL A 6 20.00 -4.89 -1.25
CA VAL A 6 21.13 -5.23 -2.12
C VAL A 6 21.07 -4.45 -3.43
N ALA A 7 22.16 -4.47 -4.20
CA ALA A 7 22.10 -3.88 -5.53
C ALA A 7 21.09 -4.65 -6.42
N CYS A 8 20.27 -3.92 -7.19
CA CYS A 8 19.22 -4.52 -8.04
C CYS A 8 19.78 -5.45 -9.13
N ASP A 9 21.07 -5.30 -9.47
CA ASP A 9 21.79 -6.17 -10.41
C ASP A 9 22.51 -7.34 -9.75
N SER A 10 22.35 -7.53 -8.42
CA SER A 10 22.96 -8.63 -7.69
C SER A 10 22.47 -9.98 -8.19
N LYS A 11 23.39 -10.91 -8.41
CA LYS A 11 23.05 -12.28 -8.82
C LYS A 11 22.23 -12.97 -7.72
N GLY A 12 21.10 -13.55 -8.13
CA GLY A 12 20.27 -14.36 -7.23
C GLY A 12 19.27 -13.58 -6.38
N ILE A 13 19.13 -12.27 -6.57
CA ILE A 13 18.11 -11.47 -5.87
C ILE A 13 16.67 -11.94 -6.16
N GLY A 14 16.44 -12.60 -7.31
CA GLY A 14 15.13 -13.14 -7.67
C GLY A 14 14.22 -12.18 -8.44
N LEU A 15 14.74 -11.06 -8.92
CA LEU A 15 13.98 -10.17 -9.81
C LEU A 15 13.55 -10.91 -11.09
N PRO A 16 12.34 -10.70 -11.58
CA PRO A 16 11.91 -11.24 -12.87
C PRO A 16 12.78 -10.73 -14.01
N LYS A 17 12.78 -11.47 -15.13
CA LYS A 17 13.59 -11.13 -16.31
C LYS A 17 13.35 -9.69 -16.77
N GLY A 18 14.43 -8.94 -16.98
CA GLY A 18 14.40 -7.56 -17.42
C GLY A 18 14.32 -6.52 -16.31
N TRP A 19 13.78 -6.84 -15.14
CA TRP A 19 13.59 -5.89 -14.05
C TRP A 19 14.91 -5.27 -13.56
N SER A 20 15.95 -6.08 -13.36
CA SER A 20 17.26 -5.59 -12.90
C SER A 20 17.80 -4.48 -13.82
N GLY A 21 17.81 -4.72 -15.12
CA GLY A 21 18.25 -3.73 -16.11
C GLY A 21 17.37 -2.46 -16.09
N ALA A 22 16.05 -2.63 -16.07
CA ALA A 22 15.11 -1.53 -16.07
C ALA A 22 15.25 -0.63 -14.83
N LEU A 23 15.34 -1.21 -13.65
CA LEU A 23 15.50 -0.47 -12.40
C LEU A 23 16.83 0.28 -12.37
N THR A 24 17.93 -0.38 -12.73
CA THR A 24 19.26 0.22 -12.75
C THR A 24 19.34 1.39 -13.74
N GLU A 25 18.78 1.24 -14.93
CA GLU A 25 18.74 2.30 -15.95
C GLU A 25 17.88 3.48 -15.52
N ALA A 26 16.81 3.23 -14.74
CA ALA A 26 15.99 4.28 -14.15
C ALA A 26 16.61 4.93 -12.89
N GLY A 27 17.80 4.51 -12.46
CA GLY A 27 18.46 5.04 -11.28
C GLY A 27 18.01 4.44 -9.94
N LEU A 28 17.17 3.40 -9.98
CA LEU A 28 16.75 2.66 -8.81
C LEU A 28 17.68 1.46 -8.61
N THR A 29 18.73 1.67 -7.85
CA THR A 29 19.87 0.73 -7.77
C THR A 29 19.87 -0.16 -6.53
N LYS A 30 19.04 0.13 -5.53
CA LYS A 30 18.86 -0.68 -4.32
C LYS A 30 17.53 -1.42 -4.35
N CYS A 31 17.53 -2.70 -4.05
CA CYS A 31 16.36 -3.56 -4.09
C CYS A 31 16.21 -4.42 -2.84
N ILE A 32 14.96 -4.71 -2.50
CA ILE A 32 14.57 -5.73 -1.53
C ILE A 32 13.29 -6.40 -2.02
N LEU A 33 13.14 -7.72 -1.82
CA LEU A 33 12.05 -8.50 -2.40
C LEU A 33 11.33 -9.37 -1.35
N PRO A 34 10.56 -8.78 -0.40
CA PRO A 34 9.77 -9.57 0.54
C PRO A 34 8.76 -10.44 -0.19
N PHE A 35 8.86 -11.75 -0.03
CA PHE A 35 8.00 -12.73 -0.73
C PHE A 35 7.87 -12.49 -2.25
N GLY A 36 8.88 -11.84 -2.86
CA GLY A 36 8.87 -11.51 -4.28
C GLY A 36 8.17 -10.20 -4.65
N VAL A 37 7.67 -9.44 -3.69
CA VAL A 37 7.17 -8.06 -3.91
C VAL A 37 8.36 -7.15 -4.15
N ILE A 38 8.35 -6.42 -5.28
CA ILE A 38 9.49 -5.60 -5.68
C ILE A 38 9.46 -4.23 -4.98
N ILE A 39 10.51 -3.93 -4.22
CA ILE A 39 10.79 -2.61 -3.67
C ILE A 39 12.12 -2.17 -4.25
N GLY A 40 12.13 -1.05 -5.00
CA GLY A 40 13.32 -0.53 -5.66
C GLY A 40 13.58 0.92 -5.28
N ALA A 41 14.81 1.27 -4.91
CA ALA A 41 15.14 2.60 -4.43
C ALA A 41 16.37 3.22 -5.12
N ALA A 42 16.39 4.56 -5.17
CA ALA A 42 17.57 5.31 -5.55
C ALA A 42 18.73 5.10 -4.53
N SER A 43 19.95 5.29 -4.98
CA SER A 43 21.15 5.00 -4.18
C SER A 43 21.25 5.81 -2.88
N ASP A 44 20.69 7.01 -2.86
CA ASP A 44 20.73 7.96 -1.74
C ASP A 44 19.53 7.83 -0.78
N VAL A 45 18.51 7.03 -1.12
CA VAL A 45 17.44 6.69 -0.18
C VAL A 45 18.01 5.87 0.97
N HIS A 46 17.73 6.26 2.20
CA HIS A 46 18.28 5.57 3.38
C HIS A 46 17.70 4.14 3.49
N ASP A 47 18.53 3.15 3.76
CA ASP A 47 18.16 1.73 3.79
C ASP A 47 17.03 1.41 4.78
N SER A 48 16.89 2.22 5.84
CA SER A 48 15.81 2.06 6.81
C SER A 48 14.41 2.23 6.20
N TYR A 49 14.25 2.94 5.08
CA TYR A 49 12.97 3.03 4.38
C TYR A 49 12.63 1.74 3.64
N LEU A 50 13.60 1.16 2.93
CA LEU A 50 13.42 -0.13 2.27
C LEU A 50 13.11 -1.22 3.31
N THR A 51 13.91 -1.26 4.38
CA THR A 51 13.72 -2.23 5.48
C THR A 51 12.39 -2.05 6.20
N MET A 52 11.90 -0.81 6.36
CA MET A 52 10.61 -0.54 6.98
C MET A 52 9.46 -1.00 6.08
N THR A 53 9.53 -0.69 4.77
CA THR A 53 8.52 -1.14 3.81
C THR A 53 8.52 -2.66 3.69
N ASP A 54 9.70 -3.31 3.68
CA ASP A 54 9.85 -4.77 3.74
C ASP A 54 9.08 -5.36 4.93
N LYS A 55 9.29 -4.83 6.13
CA LYS A 55 8.59 -5.29 7.34
C LYS A 55 7.08 -5.14 7.24
N ILE A 56 6.59 -4.02 6.74
CA ILE A 56 5.15 -3.79 6.56
C ILE A 56 4.58 -4.81 5.57
N VAL A 57 5.22 -4.99 4.41
CA VAL A 57 4.79 -5.95 3.38
C VAL A 57 4.78 -7.38 3.93
N VAL A 58 5.83 -7.76 4.66
CA VAL A 58 5.95 -9.11 5.23
C VAL A 58 4.86 -9.35 6.27
N GLU A 59 4.67 -8.44 7.22
CA GLU A 59 3.65 -8.60 8.27
C GLU A 59 2.20 -8.55 7.72
N LEU A 60 1.96 -7.87 6.59
CA LEU A 60 0.66 -7.92 5.92
C LEU A 60 0.42 -9.24 5.17
N LEU A 61 1.45 -9.85 4.60
CA LEU A 61 1.34 -11.13 3.89
C LEU A 61 1.36 -12.33 4.83
N ASP A 62 2.11 -12.24 5.91
CA ASP A 62 2.37 -13.33 6.87
C ASP A 62 2.28 -12.80 8.32
N PRO A 63 1.05 -12.48 8.80
CA PRO A 63 0.85 -11.87 10.11
C PRO A 63 1.12 -12.82 11.29
N ASP A 64 1.15 -14.12 11.10
CA ASP A 64 1.52 -15.12 12.12
C ASP A 64 3.02 -15.43 12.13
N MET A 65 3.78 -14.85 11.19
CA MET A 65 5.24 -14.87 11.11
C MET A 65 5.83 -16.29 11.02
N ASP A 66 5.12 -17.22 10.37
CA ASP A 66 5.56 -18.60 10.17
C ASP A 66 6.46 -18.78 8.92
N GLY A 67 6.62 -17.71 8.13
CA GLY A 67 7.42 -17.68 6.91
C GLY A 67 6.64 -18.06 5.65
N ILE A 68 5.31 -18.25 5.76
CA ILE A 68 4.43 -18.65 4.67
C ILE A 68 3.30 -17.63 4.54
N PRO A 69 3.18 -16.89 3.41
CA PRO A 69 2.09 -15.95 3.23
C PRO A 69 0.71 -16.59 3.39
N ASN A 70 -0.14 -15.98 4.22
CA ASN A 70 -1.44 -16.54 4.60
C ASN A 70 -2.47 -16.48 3.45
N ASP A 71 -2.31 -15.58 2.49
CA ASP A 71 -3.21 -15.43 1.34
C ASP A 71 -2.47 -15.57 0.01
N PRO A 72 -2.46 -16.76 -0.60
CA PRO A 72 -1.76 -17.00 -1.86
C PRO A 72 -2.38 -16.25 -3.06
N LYS A 73 -3.65 -15.82 -3.01
CA LYS A 73 -4.27 -15.02 -4.08
C LYS A 73 -3.70 -13.61 -4.06
N VAL A 74 -3.67 -12.99 -2.88
CA VAL A 74 -3.09 -11.64 -2.70
C VAL A 74 -1.60 -11.68 -3.02
N LEU A 75 -0.85 -12.67 -2.50
CA LEU A 75 0.55 -12.83 -2.83
C LEU A 75 0.79 -12.92 -4.35
N GLY A 76 0.00 -13.74 -5.06
CA GLY A 76 0.14 -13.92 -6.50
C GLY A 76 -0.08 -12.63 -7.31
N LEU A 77 -0.85 -11.68 -6.78
CA LEU A 77 -1.07 -10.37 -7.39
C LEU A 77 0.06 -9.37 -7.03
N MET A 78 0.59 -9.44 -5.81
CA MET A 78 1.58 -8.50 -5.32
C MET A 78 3.02 -8.86 -5.76
N ALA A 79 3.33 -10.15 -5.88
CA ALA A 79 4.68 -10.61 -6.20
C ALA A 79 5.06 -10.43 -7.67
N GLY A 80 6.37 -10.33 -7.93
CA GLY A 80 6.94 -10.30 -9.28
C GLY A 80 6.66 -9.03 -10.10
N GLY A 81 6.12 -7.99 -9.48
CA GLY A 81 5.79 -6.74 -10.15
C GLY A 81 4.71 -6.90 -11.23
N GLN A 82 3.77 -7.84 -11.06
CA GLN A 82 2.70 -8.07 -12.04
C GLN A 82 1.61 -7.01 -11.97
N SER A 83 1.16 -6.68 -10.76
CA SER A 83 0.08 -5.70 -10.56
C SER A 83 0.58 -4.40 -9.96
N VAL A 84 1.50 -4.48 -9.00
CA VAL A 84 2.03 -3.34 -8.25
C VAL A 84 3.48 -3.60 -7.83
N TRP A 85 4.21 -2.53 -7.58
CA TRP A 85 5.53 -2.52 -6.97
C TRP A 85 5.80 -1.18 -6.29
N PHE A 86 6.85 -1.08 -5.50
CA PHE A 86 7.14 0.10 -4.67
C PHE A 86 8.43 0.78 -5.12
N PRO A 87 8.37 1.81 -6.00
CA PRO A 87 9.51 2.68 -6.26
C PRO A 87 9.76 3.64 -5.09
N MET A 88 11.02 3.88 -4.78
CA MET A 88 11.48 4.88 -3.82
C MET A 88 12.53 5.77 -4.50
N PRO A 89 12.12 6.80 -5.26
CA PRO A 89 13.04 7.78 -5.81
C PRO A 89 13.65 8.65 -4.69
N THR A 90 14.65 9.48 -5.02
CA THR A 90 15.29 10.40 -4.07
C THR A 90 14.28 11.33 -3.39
N ASP A 91 13.35 11.86 -4.18
CA ASP A 91 12.25 12.73 -3.75
C ASP A 91 11.15 12.77 -4.82
N GLU A 92 10.04 13.43 -4.50
CA GLU A 92 8.91 13.59 -5.41
C GLU A 92 9.29 14.42 -6.65
N ALA A 93 10.16 15.41 -6.49
CA ALA A 93 10.60 16.23 -7.61
C ALA A 93 11.44 15.44 -8.62
N SER A 94 12.31 14.53 -8.16
CA SER A 94 13.08 13.64 -9.04
C SER A 94 12.17 12.64 -9.76
N TRP A 95 11.13 12.12 -9.09
CA TRP A 95 10.13 11.26 -9.71
C TRP A 95 9.39 11.98 -10.83
N SER A 96 8.77 13.11 -10.53
CA SER A 96 8.04 13.95 -11.49
C SER A 96 8.94 14.57 -12.55
N GLY A 97 10.24 14.73 -12.25
CA GLY A 97 11.27 15.25 -13.15
C GLY A 97 11.77 14.28 -14.20
N GLY A 98 11.16 13.11 -14.36
CA GLY A 98 11.42 12.20 -15.45
C GLY A 98 11.80 10.76 -15.08
N VAL A 99 12.02 10.44 -13.81
CA VAL A 99 12.27 9.05 -13.38
C VAL A 99 11.10 8.16 -13.76
N GLU A 100 9.88 8.61 -13.50
CA GLU A 100 8.65 7.89 -13.85
C GLU A 100 8.55 7.60 -15.36
N GLU A 101 8.73 8.62 -16.19
CA GLU A 101 8.64 8.48 -17.64
C GLU A 101 9.76 7.60 -18.21
N ASN A 102 10.98 7.77 -17.72
CA ASN A 102 12.12 6.96 -18.10
C ASN A 102 11.92 5.51 -17.70
N LEU A 103 11.45 5.26 -16.50
CA LEU A 103 11.18 3.92 -15.99
C LEU A 103 10.11 3.22 -16.84
N GLY A 104 9.01 3.91 -17.18
CA GLY A 104 7.97 3.36 -18.04
C GLY A 104 8.51 2.93 -19.42
N ARG A 105 9.30 3.79 -20.09
CA ARG A 105 9.94 3.46 -21.36
C ARG A 105 10.93 2.31 -21.23
N THR A 106 11.70 2.30 -20.16
CA THR A 106 12.71 1.27 -19.92
C THR A 106 12.04 -0.09 -19.66
N LEU A 107 11.01 -0.16 -18.81
CA LEU A 107 10.24 -1.38 -18.59
C LEU A 107 9.69 -1.94 -19.92
N GLN A 108 9.10 -1.09 -20.77
CA GLN A 108 8.61 -1.50 -22.08
C GLN A 108 9.73 -2.02 -23.00
N SER A 109 10.91 -1.39 -22.99
CA SER A 109 12.05 -1.83 -23.80
C SER A 109 12.55 -3.22 -23.42
N TYR A 110 12.36 -3.62 -22.15
CA TYR A 110 12.65 -4.97 -21.64
C TYR A 110 11.48 -5.94 -21.82
N GLY A 111 10.39 -5.52 -22.46
CA GLY A 111 9.19 -6.34 -22.67
C GLY A 111 8.36 -6.55 -21.39
N ILE A 112 8.52 -5.70 -20.41
CA ILE A 112 7.76 -5.71 -19.18
C ILE A 112 6.52 -4.83 -19.37
N MET A 113 5.32 -5.37 -19.15
CA MET A 113 4.11 -4.56 -19.07
C MET A 113 4.23 -3.64 -17.86
N ILE A 114 3.91 -2.35 -18.05
CA ILE A 114 4.05 -1.37 -16.97
C ILE A 114 3.05 -1.70 -15.87
N PRO A 115 3.50 -2.22 -14.71
CA PRO A 115 2.61 -2.44 -13.58
C PRO A 115 2.27 -1.10 -12.93
N LYS A 116 1.23 -1.08 -12.14
CA LYS A 116 0.97 0.05 -11.25
C LYS A 116 2.11 0.15 -10.23
N TRP A 117 2.39 1.35 -9.78
CA TRP A 117 3.36 1.60 -8.73
C TRP A 117 2.71 2.39 -7.60
N TRP A 118 3.31 2.28 -6.41
CA TRP A 118 2.90 3.06 -5.27
C TRP A 118 4.14 3.67 -4.60
N LEU A 119 4.23 4.99 -4.58
CA LEU A 119 5.37 5.67 -3.98
C LEU A 119 5.37 5.49 -2.46
N GLY A 120 6.50 5.04 -1.92
CA GLY A 120 6.72 5.03 -0.48
C GLY A 120 7.06 6.43 0.05
N SER A 121 6.75 6.66 1.33
CA SER A 121 7.25 7.84 2.05
C SER A 121 8.71 7.64 2.42
N PHE A 122 9.56 8.61 2.11
CA PHE A 122 11.00 8.57 2.36
C PHE A 122 11.54 9.95 2.78
N SER A 123 12.66 9.94 3.51
CA SER A 123 13.38 11.14 3.97
C SER A 123 14.87 10.80 4.10
N PRO A 124 15.79 11.72 3.88
CA PRO A 124 17.23 11.47 3.97
C PRO A 124 17.71 11.01 5.35
N PHE A 125 16.91 11.22 6.40
CA PHE A 125 17.27 10.86 7.77
C PHE A 125 16.66 9.55 8.29
N GLY A 126 15.98 8.78 7.43
CA GLY A 126 15.27 7.56 7.79
C GLY A 126 13.89 7.82 8.42
N PRO A 127 13.08 6.76 8.62
CA PRO A 127 11.69 6.89 9.04
C PRO A 127 11.57 7.29 10.51
N ASN A 128 10.93 8.43 10.77
CA ASN A 128 10.44 8.84 12.09
C ASN A 128 9.00 8.30 12.30
N THR A 129 8.37 8.62 13.43
CA THR A 129 7.02 8.14 13.77
C THR A 129 5.98 8.55 12.71
N HIS A 130 6.04 9.77 12.20
CA HIS A 130 5.14 10.26 11.16
C HIS A 130 5.39 9.52 9.83
N SER A 131 6.66 9.44 9.39
CA SER A 131 7.01 8.70 8.18
C SER A 131 6.58 7.24 8.24
N LYS A 132 6.70 6.58 9.40
CA LYS A 132 6.22 5.19 9.58
C LYS A 132 4.72 5.08 9.37
N ALA A 133 3.93 6.01 9.92
CA ALA A 133 2.49 6.00 9.74
C ALA A 133 2.10 6.17 8.27
N VAL A 134 2.75 7.10 7.55
CA VAL A 134 2.56 7.30 6.11
C VAL A 134 3.02 6.08 5.30
N MET A 135 4.15 5.44 5.66
CA MET A 135 4.58 4.22 4.97
C MET A 135 3.59 3.07 5.15
N VAL A 136 3.00 2.91 6.34
CA VAL A 136 1.92 1.94 6.57
C VAL A 136 0.71 2.26 5.71
N GLU A 137 0.32 3.52 5.65
CA GLU A 137 -0.77 4.02 4.83
C GLU A 137 -0.56 3.64 3.36
N GLU A 138 0.58 4.01 2.76
CA GLU A 138 0.87 3.76 1.35
C GLU A 138 0.93 2.27 1.01
N VAL A 139 1.52 1.45 1.88
CA VAL A 139 1.54 0.01 1.65
C VAL A 139 0.14 -0.59 1.77
N VAL A 140 -0.68 -0.16 2.75
CA VAL A 140 -2.08 -0.61 2.88
C VAL A 140 -2.92 -0.17 1.68
N HIS A 141 -2.71 1.05 1.15
CA HIS A 141 -3.35 1.50 -0.10
C HIS A 141 -3.05 0.55 -1.26
N ALA A 142 -1.77 0.24 -1.48
CA ALA A 142 -1.36 -0.67 -2.55
C ALA A 142 -1.97 -2.07 -2.38
N PHE A 143 -1.98 -2.60 -1.16
CA PHE A 143 -2.60 -3.90 -0.87
C PHE A 143 -4.11 -3.86 -1.08
N THR A 144 -4.78 -2.78 -0.71
CA THR A 144 -6.23 -2.62 -0.92
C THR A 144 -6.57 -2.59 -2.40
N GLN A 145 -5.89 -1.75 -3.18
CA GLN A 145 -6.23 -1.58 -4.61
C GLN A 145 -5.81 -2.77 -5.47
N PHE A 146 -4.59 -3.26 -5.29
CA PHE A 146 -3.96 -4.19 -6.23
C PHE A 146 -3.89 -5.63 -5.71
N GLY A 147 -4.04 -5.81 -4.41
CA GLY A 147 -4.11 -7.11 -3.76
C GLY A 147 -5.57 -7.51 -3.47
N TYR A 148 -6.12 -7.05 -2.37
CA TYR A 148 -7.44 -7.45 -1.87
C TYR A 148 -8.58 -7.07 -2.81
N GLY A 149 -8.55 -5.85 -3.38
CA GLY A 149 -9.59 -5.36 -4.30
C GLY A 149 -9.70 -6.18 -5.58
N VAL A 150 -8.59 -6.75 -6.03
CA VAL A 150 -8.55 -7.66 -7.20
C VAL A 150 -8.86 -9.10 -6.81
N ALA A 151 -8.34 -9.57 -5.67
CA ALA A 151 -8.57 -10.94 -5.19
C ALA A 151 -10.03 -11.19 -4.75
N TYR A 152 -10.67 -10.17 -4.19
CA TYR A 152 -12.01 -10.22 -3.58
C TYR A 152 -12.86 -9.00 -3.95
N PRO A 153 -13.18 -8.80 -5.23
CA PRO A 153 -13.78 -7.56 -5.74
C PRO A 153 -15.13 -7.20 -5.11
N ASP A 154 -15.94 -8.20 -4.74
CA ASP A 154 -17.26 -7.95 -4.12
C ASP A 154 -17.14 -7.39 -2.69
N VAL A 155 -16.00 -7.61 -2.03
CA VAL A 155 -15.76 -7.17 -0.65
C VAL A 155 -14.86 -5.94 -0.63
N PHE A 156 -13.69 -5.99 -1.28
CA PHE A 156 -12.63 -4.99 -1.21
C PHE A 156 -12.40 -4.23 -2.52
N GLY A 157 -13.27 -4.40 -3.52
CA GLY A 157 -13.14 -3.67 -4.79
C GLY A 157 -13.25 -2.17 -4.61
N VAL A 158 -12.37 -1.41 -5.27
CA VAL A 158 -12.33 0.05 -5.18
C VAL A 158 -12.80 0.75 -6.47
N ASN A 159 -12.99 0.00 -7.56
CA ASN A 159 -13.23 0.56 -8.89
C ASN A 159 -14.68 0.99 -9.14
N ASP A 160 -15.58 0.68 -8.24
CA ASP A 160 -16.99 1.11 -8.31
C ASP A 160 -17.62 1.17 -6.90
N TRP A 161 -18.87 1.59 -6.79
CA TRP A 161 -19.59 1.69 -5.52
C TRP A 161 -20.34 0.40 -5.12
N ASN A 162 -20.01 -0.76 -5.70
CA ASN A 162 -20.75 -2.01 -5.49
C ASN A 162 -20.15 -2.91 -4.40
N SER A 163 -18.84 -2.83 -4.17
CA SER A 163 -18.19 -3.63 -3.12
C SER A 163 -18.67 -3.26 -1.72
N LEU A 164 -18.39 -4.12 -0.75
CA LEU A 164 -18.73 -3.85 0.65
C LEU A 164 -18.01 -2.59 1.16
N ILE A 165 -16.69 -2.49 0.98
CA ILE A 165 -15.94 -1.33 1.45
C ILE A 165 -16.35 -0.03 0.74
N ALA A 166 -16.70 -0.09 -0.53
CA ALA A 166 -17.14 1.07 -1.29
C ALA A 166 -18.51 1.58 -0.81
N ARG A 167 -19.46 0.67 -0.53
CA ARG A 167 -20.75 1.05 0.07
C ARG A 167 -20.60 1.64 1.47
N GLU A 168 -19.69 1.09 2.28
CA GLU A 168 -19.37 1.63 3.61
C GLU A 168 -18.75 3.01 3.52
N THR A 169 -17.80 3.22 2.60
CA THR A 169 -17.20 4.53 2.31
C THR A 169 -18.28 5.55 1.97
N LYS A 170 -19.17 5.21 1.05
CA LYS A 170 -20.28 6.08 0.64
C LYS A 170 -21.22 6.41 1.81
N ALA A 171 -21.55 5.43 2.64
CA ALA A 171 -22.36 5.66 3.83
C ALA A 171 -21.69 6.62 4.80
N ALA A 172 -20.38 6.43 5.05
CA ALA A 172 -19.59 7.32 5.89
C ALA A 172 -19.52 8.74 5.33
N GLN A 173 -19.28 8.91 4.02
CA GLN A 173 -19.28 10.22 3.37
C GLN A 173 -20.64 10.94 3.46
N CYS A 174 -21.72 10.19 3.45
CA CYS A 174 -23.06 10.75 3.59
C CYS A 174 -23.42 11.13 5.04
N ASP A 175 -22.69 10.66 6.03
CA ASP A 175 -23.00 10.87 7.44
C ASP A 175 -21.88 11.65 8.17
N TRP A 176 -20.74 11.05 8.39
CA TRP A 176 -19.76 11.55 9.36
C TRP A 176 -18.36 11.81 8.82
N TRP A 177 -17.98 11.24 7.66
CA TRP A 177 -16.65 11.41 7.08
C TRP A 177 -16.70 12.42 5.93
N GLN A 178 -16.00 13.54 6.08
CA GLN A 178 -15.89 14.53 5.04
C GLN A 178 -14.56 14.34 4.30
N HIS A 179 -14.62 13.68 3.17
CA HIS A 179 -13.52 13.53 2.23
C HIS A 179 -14.08 13.74 0.80
N PRO A 180 -13.24 14.03 -0.20
CA PRO A 180 -13.71 14.41 -1.54
C PRO A 180 -14.74 13.41 -2.08
N GLU A 181 -15.70 13.77 -2.46
CA GLU A 181 -16.92 14.00 -2.96
C GLU A 181 -17.70 13.11 -3.84
N ASN A 182 -17.28 11.90 -4.19
CA ASN A 182 -17.98 11.12 -5.20
C ASN A 182 -19.08 10.23 -4.60
N GLY A 183 -19.06 9.98 -3.30
CA GLY A 183 -19.96 9.07 -2.62
C GLY A 183 -21.31 9.63 -2.22
N CYS A 184 -21.44 10.92 -1.95
CA CYS A 184 -22.67 11.51 -1.44
C CYS A 184 -23.06 12.80 -2.20
N PRO A 185 -24.00 12.73 -3.16
CA PRO A 185 -24.47 13.89 -3.89
C PRO A 185 -25.02 14.99 -2.99
N GLY A 186 -24.64 16.24 -3.27
CA GLY A 186 -25.12 17.41 -2.52
C GLY A 186 -24.32 17.76 -1.26
N ARG A 187 -23.32 16.97 -0.87
CA ARG A 187 -22.35 17.40 0.13
C ARG A 187 -21.26 18.26 -0.52
N PRO A 188 -20.84 19.34 0.16
CA PRO A 188 -19.76 20.17 -0.36
C PRO A 188 -18.44 19.37 -0.31
N SER A 189 -17.66 19.51 -1.37
CA SER A 189 -16.27 19.11 -1.37
C SER A 189 -15.49 19.82 -0.28
N VAL A 190 -14.65 19.08 0.42
CA VAL A 190 -13.77 19.66 1.45
C VAL A 190 -12.34 19.83 0.94
N GLY A 191 -12.12 19.59 -0.35
CA GLY A 191 -10.79 19.55 -0.95
C GLY A 191 -10.05 18.25 -0.64
N GLY A 192 -9.06 17.96 -1.43
CA GLY A 192 -8.24 16.76 -1.38
C GLY A 192 -7.74 16.43 -2.77
N ASP A 193 -6.89 15.45 -2.89
CA ASP A 193 -6.29 14.99 -4.13
C ASP A 193 -7.05 13.82 -4.78
N CYS A 194 -8.05 13.27 -4.10
CA CYS A 194 -8.93 12.27 -4.68
C CYS A 194 -9.87 12.85 -5.74
N SER A 195 -9.74 12.34 -6.95
CA SER A 195 -10.61 12.72 -8.08
C SER A 195 -11.60 11.63 -8.47
N TYR A 196 -11.43 10.43 -7.95
CA TYR A 196 -12.19 9.24 -8.31
C TYR A 196 -12.55 8.42 -7.07
N HIS A 197 -13.58 7.59 -7.21
CA HIS A 197 -14.08 6.73 -6.12
C HIS A 197 -13.06 5.69 -5.63
N ASP A 198 -12.14 5.24 -6.48
CA ASP A 198 -11.07 4.31 -6.08
C ASP A 198 -10.14 4.93 -5.02
N CYS A 199 -9.82 6.21 -5.16
CA CYS A 199 -9.08 6.98 -4.17
C CYS A 199 -9.89 7.11 -2.87
N ASP A 200 -11.15 7.59 -2.93
CA ASP A 200 -12.00 7.75 -1.75
C ASP A 200 -12.15 6.44 -0.96
N VAL A 201 -12.40 5.34 -1.65
CA VAL A 201 -12.57 4.02 -1.02
C VAL A 201 -11.27 3.54 -0.38
N THR A 202 -10.15 3.75 -1.05
CA THR A 202 -8.82 3.35 -0.57
C THR A 202 -8.45 4.13 0.69
N GLU A 203 -8.63 5.45 0.69
CA GLU A 203 -8.35 6.33 1.81
C GLU A 203 -9.22 6.02 3.03
N PHE A 204 -10.51 5.81 2.82
CA PHE A 204 -11.41 5.43 3.90
C PHE A 204 -11.00 4.10 4.53
N TYR A 205 -10.81 3.10 3.68
CA TYR A 205 -10.55 1.74 4.16
C TYR A 205 -9.21 1.63 4.90
N GLN A 206 -8.17 2.32 4.41
CA GLN A 206 -6.89 2.40 5.10
C GLN A 206 -7.04 2.94 6.53
N GLN A 207 -7.73 4.08 6.70
CA GLN A 207 -7.96 4.67 8.01
C GLN A 207 -8.73 3.71 8.94
N VAL A 208 -9.73 3.00 8.38
CA VAL A 208 -10.51 2.00 9.13
C VAL A 208 -9.64 0.87 9.65
N VAL A 209 -8.89 0.18 8.76
CA VAL A 209 -8.14 -1.01 9.19
C VAL A 209 -6.96 -0.66 10.09
N VAL A 210 -6.29 0.46 9.84
CA VAL A 210 -5.16 0.90 10.67
C VAL A 210 -5.63 1.29 12.08
N LEU A 211 -6.72 2.05 12.20
CA LEU A 211 -7.24 2.45 13.49
C LEU A 211 -7.86 1.25 14.25
N ARG A 212 -8.57 0.35 13.56
CA ARG A 212 -9.08 -0.90 14.16
C ARG A 212 -7.96 -1.79 14.67
N ALA A 213 -6.83 -1.84 13.97
CA ALA A 213 -5.64 -2.56 14.40
C ALA A 213 -4.94 -1.93 15.63
N GLY A 214 -5.39 -0.78 16.12
CA GLY A 214 -4.79 -0.08 17.26
C GLY A 214 -3.58 0.78 16.87
N MET A 215 -3.46 1.17 15.62
CA MET A 215 -2.43 2.06 15.12
C MET A 215 -3.02 3.43 14.78
N VAL A 216 -2.15 4.42 14.58
CA VAL A 216 -2.54 5.76 14.15
C VAL A 216 -2.36 5.84 12.65
N PRO A 217 -3.41 6.15 11.86
CA PRO A 217 -3.28 6.45 10.44
C PRO A 217 -2.32 7.60 10.16
N GLY A 218 -1.72 7.65 8.97
CA GLY A 218 -0.80 8.72 8.56
C GLY A 218 -1.48 10.09 8.57
N TRP A 219 -2.76 10.11 8.25
CA TRP A 219 -3.63 11.27 8.39
C TRP A 219 -5.06 10.85 8.78
N PHE A 220 -5.90 11.82 9.06
CA PHE A 220 -7.30 11.59 9.35
C PHE A 220 -8.18 12.54 8.52
N GLY A 221 -9.13 12.00 7.80
CA GLY A 221 -10.18 12.78 7.16
C GLY A 221 -11.02 13.57 8.18
N ILE A 222 -11.61 14.67 7.73
CA ILE A 222 -12.49 15.50 8.57
C ILE A 222 -13.69 14.66 9.02
N GLY A 223 -13.95 14.65 10.32
CA GLY A 223 -15.01 13.84 10.93
C GLY A 223 -14.66 12.37 11.17
N PHE A 224 -13.50 11.89 10.69
CA PHE A 224 -13.06 10.54 10.99
C PHE A 224 -12.74 10.38 12.49
N PRO A 225 -13.20 9.29 13.14
CA PRO A 225 -12.92 9.02 14.55
C PRO A 225 -11.42 8.97 14.86
N ARG A 226 -11.05 9.40 16.08
CA ARG A 226 -9.67 9.41 16.54
C ARG A 226 -9.33 8.25 17.46
N ASP A 227 -10.30 7.42 17.78
CA ASP A 227 -10.16 6.25 18.61
C ASP A 227 -10.99 5.08 18.06
N ARG A 228 -10.58 3.88 18.43
CA ARG A 228 -11.17 2.63 17.95
C ARG A 228 -12.63 2.48 18.36
N ASP A 229 -12.99 2.78 19.59
CA ASP A 229 -14.34 2.54 20.11
C ASP A 229 -15.37 3.42 19.38
N THR A 230 -15.03 4.69 19.16
CA THR A 230 -15.84 5.61 18.36
C THR A 230 -15.97 5.14 16.91
N LEU A 231 -14.90 4.61 16.30
CA LEU A 231 -14.94 4.05 14.96
C LEU A 231 -15.85 2.81 14.90
N GLU A 232 -15.67 1.86 15.81
CA GLU A 232 -16.48 0.63 15.86
C GLU A 232 -17.98 0.91 15.98
N ALA A 233 -18.37 1.98 16.70
CA ALA A 233 -19.77 2.38 16.81
C ALA A 233 -20.36 2.96 15.51
N LYS A 234 -19.52 3.38 14.56
CA LYS A 234 -19.93 3.98 13.29
C LYS A 234 -19.91 3.01 12.12
N LEU A 235 -19.12 1.94 12.21
CA LEU A 235 -19.01 0.94 11.15
C LEU A 235 -20.20 -0.04 11.18
N SER A 236 -20.62 -0.47 9.99
CA SER A 236 -21.60 -1.56 9.87
C SER A 236 -21.04 -2.89 10.41
N ASP A 237 -21.94 -3.80 10.80
CA ASP A 237 -21.53 -5.14 11.23
C ASP A 237 -20.91 -5.94 10.08
N ASP A 238 -21.33 -5.66 8.84
CA ASP A 238 -20.84 -6.37 7.65
C ASP A 238 -19.34 -6.06 7.41
N ILE A 239 -18.93 -4.79 7.48
CA ILE A 239 -17.50 -4.45 7.28
C ILE A 239 -16.63 -4.96 8.44
N LYS A 240 -17.14 -4.89 9.68
CA LYS A 240 -16.45 -5.47 10.84
C LYS A 240 -16.25 -6.97 10.65
N ALA A 241 -17.30 -7.68 10.25
CA ALA A 241 -17.23 -9.12 9.97
C ALA A 241 -16.26 -9.46 8.84
N ALA A 242 -16.21 -8.64 7.78
CA ALA A 242 -15.28 -8.84 6.68
C ALA A 242 -13.81 -8.66 7.12
N ILE A 243 -13.51 -7.63 7.90
CA ILE A 243 -12.15 -7.38 8.42
C ILE A 243 -11.74 -8.50 9.39
N ASP A 244 -12.67 -8.98 10.22
CA ASP A 244 -12.40 -10.00 11.23
C ASP A 244 -12.37 -11.43 10.63
N ASN A 245 -12.84 -11.61 9.39
CA ASN A 245 -12.82 -12.91 8.72
C ASN A 245 -11.38 -13.34 8.37
N PRO A 246 -10.89 -14.45 8.94
CA PRO A 246 -9.54 -14.93 8.70
C PRO A 246 -9.26 -15.28 7.22
N GLN A 247 -10.30 -15.54 6.42
CA GLN A 247 -10.17 -15.82 4.99
C GLN A 247 -9.52 -14.67 4.23
N TYR A 248 -9.74 -13.43 4.67
CA TYR A 248 -9.26 -12.25 3.94
C TYR A 248 -7.94 -11.71 4.46
N ASN A 249 -7.43 -12.27 5.55
CA ASN A 249 -6.13 -11.89 6.12
C ASN A 249 -5.91 -10.37 6.26
N GLN A 250 -6.93 -9.67 6.77
CA GLN A 250 -6.86 -8.22 6.95
C GLN A 250 -6.02 -7.84 8.19
N LEU A 251 -5.50 -6.60 8.19
CA LEU A 251 -4.79 -6.04 9.34
C LEU A 251 -5.72 -5.92 10.55
N ARG A 252 -5.48 -6.71 11.61
CA ARG A 252 -6.31 -6.79 12.83
C ARG A 252 -5.58 -6.44 14.11
N GLN A 253 -4.26 -6.41 14.07
CA GLN A 253 -3.38 -6.10 15.19
C GLN A 253 -2.32 -5.10 14.75
N PRO A 254 -1.75 -4.33 15.66
CA PRO A 254 -0.67 -3.42 15.32
C PRO A 254 0.50 -4.18 14.67
N LEU A 255 1.06 -3.59 13.62
CA LEU A 255 2.32 -4.07 13.06
C LEU A 255 3.41 -3.96 14.13
N THR A 256 4.17 -4.99 14.29
CA THR A 256 5.25 -5.06 15.30
C THR A 256 6.56 -4.50 14.78
N PHE A 257 6.73 -4.48 13.45
CA PHE A 257 7.99 -4.17 12.75
C PHE A 257 9.15 -5.05 13.24
N ALA A 258 8.85 -6.23 13.77
CA ALA A 258 9.77 -7.14 14.42
C ALA A 258 9.88 -8.50 13.72
N TYR A 259 9.42 -8.60 12.47
CA TYR A 259 9.50 -9.85 11.72
C TYR A 259 10.93 -10.42 11.79
N PRO A 260 11.12 -11.68 12.21
CA PRO A 260 12.44 -12.25 12.44
C PRO A 260 13.26 -12.36 11.13
N LYS A 261 14.56 -12.13 11.27
CA LYS A 261 15.51 -12.29 10.15
C LYS A 261 15.75 -13.76 9.83
#